data_21e70f2685d672ed4dc3fddf115f06b4
#
_entry.id   21e70f2685d672ed4dc3fddf115f06b4
#
_cell.length_a   1.000
_cell.length_b   1.000
_cell.length_c   1.000
_cell.angle_alpha   90.00
_cell.angle_beta   90.00
_cell.angle_gamma   90.00
#
_symmetry.space_group_name_H-M   'P 1'
#
loop_
_entity.id
_entity.type
_entity.pdbx_description
1 polymer ?
#
loop_
_entity_poly.entity_id
_entity_poly.type
_entity_poly.pdbx_seq_one_letter_code
_entity_poly.pdbx_strand_id
1 'polypeptide(L)'
;MRAALPTEPCRAGIERIHIDMPLPLQQTVWRWLLCLLLCGLLLPVHASDATAIYYPRWSDGDESRSNYMLAQLRLALDKAGSPLRLVPTHTSMEQERALVDLQHDKHLDVVWSMTSHEREERLLPVRIPLDKGLFGWRVALLPRERVDLLKHVRTLDDLRQFTAGQGHDWPDTAILQSQGLPVVVSSNYASLFHMLQARRFDYFPRSVLEIGTELQNPRAQQLVADPHVLLHYPTALYFFFSPRRPELAETVRIGMERAVADGSFEQLFKQQFAHSLAHLQDAERQVIELPNPLLPSATPLQRRELWFSPTQLRQTQVAPK
;
A
#
# COMPACT_ATOMS: atom_id res chain seq x y z
N MET A 1 12.88 -21.38 99.46
CA MET A 1 14.34 -21.63 99.51
C MET A 1 14.85 -21.43 98.07
N ARG A 2 15.32 -20.31 97.78
CA ARG A 2 16.69 -19.81 97.59
C ARG A 2 17.57 -20.70 96.76
N ALA A 3 17.93 -20.20 95.55
CA ALA A 3 19.33 -19.97 95.21
C ALA A 3 19.44 -19.10 93.96
N ALA A 4 20.27 -18.09 94.05
CA ALA A 4 20.52 -17.10 93.01
C ALA A 4 21.59 -17.58 92.02
N LEU A 5 21.48 -17.09 90.77
CA LEU A 5 22.47 -17.21 89.73
C LEU A 5 23.18 -15.86 89.52
N PRO A 6 24.44 -15.86 89.19
CA PRO A 6 25.12 -14.67 88.77
C PRO A 6 25.16 -14.60 87.25
N THR A 7 24.90 -13.45 86.67
CA THR A 7 25.05 -13.05 85.31
C THR A 7 26.44 -12.53 85.03
N GLU A 8 27.11 -13.07 83.97
CA GLU A 8 28.23 -12.36 83.33
C GLU A 8 27.95 -12.18 81.85
N PRO A 9 28.22 -11.03 81.22
CA PRO A 9 28.05 -10.84 79.78
C PRO A 9 29.35 -11.10 79.08
N CYS A 10 29.25 -12.01 78.09
CA CYS A 10 30.32 -12.32 77.14
C CYS A 10 30.43 -11.21 76.11
N ARG A 11 31.47 -10.39 76.14
CA ARG A 11 31.86 -9.47 75.05
C ARG A 11 32.64 -10.23 74.03
N ALA A 12 32.00 -10.47 72.87
CA ALA A 12 32.69 -10.91 71.65
C ALA A 12 33.36 -9.73 70.99
N GLY A 13 34.67 -9.68 71.01
CA GLY A 13 35.46 -8.70 70.26
C GLY A 13 35.46 -9.06 68.78
N ILE A 14 35.02 -8.09 68.00
CA ILE A 14 35.16 -8.14 66.53
C ILE A 14 36.58 -7.71 66.19
N GLU A 15 37.50 -8.66 65.99
CA GLU A 15 38.80 -8.38 65.39
C GLU A 15 38.59 -8.00 63.93
N ARG A 16 38.93 -6.75 63.60
CA ARG A 16 39.05 -6.30 62.22
C ARG A 16 40.30 -6.94 61.61
N ILE A 17 40.12 -7.86 60.73
CA ILE A 17 41.21 -8.37 59.89
C ILE A 17 41.54 -7.27 58.85
N HIS A 18 42.63 -6.57 59.12
CA HIS A 18 43.28 -5.71 58.14
C HIS A 18 44.08 -6.58 57.19
N ILE A 19 43.58 -6.80 55.98
CA ILE A 19 44.34 -7.44 54.93
C ILE A 19 45.12 -6.33 54.20
N ASP A 20 46.37 -6.15 54.57
CA ASP A 20 47.32 -5.29 53.81
C ASP A 20 47.74 -6.01 52.54
N MET A 21 47.07 -5.69 51.46
CA MET A 21 47.49 -6.15 50.12
C MET A 21 48.56 -5.18 49.58
N PRO A 22 49.67 -5.71 49.03
CA PRO A 22 50.73 -4.90 48.43
C PRO A 22 50.18 -4.07 47.23
N LEU A 23 50.60 -2.82 47.13
CA LEU A 23 50.22 -1.81 46.15
C LEU A 23 50.09 -2.31 44.68
N PRO A 24 50.94 -3.21 44.18
CA PRO A 24 50.79 -3.71 42.79
C PRO A 24 49.55 -4.60 42.58
N LEU A 25 49.11 -5.33 43.65
CA LEU A 25 47.88 -6.17 43.54
C LEU A 25 46.59 -5.33 43.51
N GLN A 26 46.56 -4.24 44.26
CA GLN A 26 45.40 -3.32 44.25
C GLN A 26 45.17 -2.70 42.88
N GLN A 27 46.22 -2.28 42.20
CA GLN A 27 46.09 -1.74 40.82
C GLN A 27 45.61 -2.76 39.83
N THR A 28 46.02 -4.04 39.99
CA THR A 28 45.56 -5.14 39.13
C THR A 28 44.09 -5.47 39.34
N VAL A 29 43.62 -5.51 40.59
CA VAL A 29 42.21 -5.78 40.92
C VAL A 29 41.31 -4.64 40.38
N TRP A 30 41.72 -3.37 40.51
CA TRP A 30 40.97 -2.26 39.97
C TRP A 30 40.89 -2.27 38.42
N ARG A 31 41.97 -2.71 37.76
CA ARG A 31 41.96 -2.86 36.29
C ARG A 31 41.03 -3.98 35.84
N TRP A 32 40.96 -5.10 36.54
CA TRP A 32 40.03 -6.19 36.25
C TRP A 32 38.58 -5.80 36.55
N LEU A 33 38.30 -5.07 37.61
CA LEU A 33 36.98 -4.50 37.92
C LEU A 33 36.52 -3.49 36.86
N LEU A 34 37.42 -2.63 36.39
CA LEU A 34 37.11 -1.68 35.32
C LEU A 34 36.84 -2.38 33.98
N CYS A 35 37.61 -3.44 33.65
CA CYS A 35 37.36 -4.25 32.46
C CYS A 35 36.03 -5.02 32.53
N LEU A 36 35.66 -5.54 33.70
CA LEU A 36 34.36 -6.16 33.90
C LEU A 36 33.19 -5.16 33.84
N LEU A 37 33.38 -3.94 34.31
CA LEU A 37 32.38 -2.87 34.15
C LEU A 37 32.23 -2.42 32.69
N LEU A 38 33.35 -2.32 31.93
CA LEU A 38 33.29 -2.00 30.51
C LEU A 38 32.70 -3.14 29.66
N CYS A 39 32.99 -4.41 29.98
CA CYS A 39 32.37 -5.56 29.32
C CYS A 39 30.87 -5.67 29.65
N GLY A 40 30.42 -5.25 30.81
CA GLY A 40 28.99 -5.22 31.19
C GLY A 40 28.17 -4.19 30.44
N LEU A 41 28.81 -3.17 29.82
CA LEU A 41 28.14 -2.15 29.00
C LEU A 41 27.98 -2.57 27.52
N LEU A 42 28.59 -3.67 27.11
CA LEU A 42 28.33 -4.32 25.81
C LEU A 42 27.15 -5.30 25.97
N LEU A 43 26.00 -4.80 26.45
CA LEU A 43 24.75 -5.54 26.26
C LEU A 43 24.59 -5.69 24.74
N PRO A 44 24.38 -6.92 24.22
CA PRO A 44 24.00 -7.05 22.82
C PRO A 44 22.73 -6.22 22.67
N VAL A 45 22.80 -5.17 21.85
CA VAL A 45 21.61 -4.58 21.28
C VAL A 45 20.93 -5.75 20.60
N HIS A 46 19.92 -6.31 21.26
CA HIS A 46 19.03 -7.27 20.62
C HIS A 46 18.48 -6.49 19.44
N ALA A 47 18.99 -6.76 18.24
CA ALA A 47 18.32 -6.42 17.03
C ALA A 47 16.93 -7.02 17.19
N SER A 48 15.94 -6.17 17.45
CA SER A 48 14.54 -6.57 17.51
C SER A 48 14.33 -7.38 16.25
N ASP A 49 13.99 -8.66 16.37
CA ASP A 49 13.60 -9.46 15.22
C ASP A 49 12.48 -8.68 14.55
N ALA A 50 12.82 -8.04 13.43
CA ALA A 50 11.87 -7.16 12.76
C ALA A 50 10.65 -8.03 12.40
N THR A 51 9.54 -7.77 13.07
CA THR A 51 8.29 -8.49 12.83
C THR A 51 7.91 -8.32 11.36
N ALA A 52 7.54 -9.41 10.69
CA ALA A 52 7.14 -9.36 9.30
C ALA A 52 5.72 -8.79 9.16
N ILE A 53 5.52 -7.99 8.13
CA ILE A 53 4.19 -7.62 7.62
C ILE A 53 3.97 -8.41 6.34
N TYR A 54 2.93 -9.23 6.32
CA TYR A 54 2.58 -10.06 5.18
C TYR A 54 1.63 -9.32 4.24
N TYR A 55 2.00 -9.30 2.95
CA TYR A 55 1.17 -8.75 1.87
C TYR A 55 0.85 -9.81 0.82
N PRO A 56 -0.23 -9.67 0.03
CA PRO A 56 -0.64 -10.71 -0.91
C PRO A 56 0.34 -10.86 -2.07
N ARG A 57 0.68 -12.09 -2.42
CA ARG A 57 1.22 -12.45 -3.73
C ARG A 57 0.05 -12.64 -4.68
N TRP A 58 -0.01 -11.85 -5.74
CA TRP A 58 -1.12 -11.92 -6.68
C TRP A 58 -1.00 -13.11 -7.62
N SER A 59 -2.14 -13.68 -8.01
CA SER A 59 -2.21 -14.88 -8.87
C SER A 59 -1.83 -14.62 -10.33
N ASP A 60 -1.89 -13.37 -10.78
CA ASP A 60 -1.51 -12.96 -12.14
C ASP A 60 0.01 -12.99 -12.41
N GLY A 61 0.81 -13.12 -11.36
CA GLY A 61 2.27 -13.20 -11.43
C GLY A 61 2.95 -11.88 -11.82
N ASP A 62 2.20 -10.78 -11.94
CA ASP A 62 2.75 -9.47 -12.26
C ASP A 62 3.11 -8.70 -10.98
N GLU A 63 4.33 -8.92 -10.49
CA GLU A 63 4.87 -8.22 -9.33
C GLU A 63 5.11 -6.71 -9.61
N SER A 64 5.20 -6.30 -10.88
CA SER A 64 5.46 -4.90 -11.25
C SER A 64 4.35 -3.97 -10.78
N ARG A 65 3.10 -4.44 -10.80
CA ARG A 65 1.91 -3.73 -10.30
C ARG A 65 1.96 -3.47 -8.80
N SER A 66 2.67 -4.32 -8.07
CA SER A 66 2.82 -4.22 -6.61
C SER A 66 3.97 -3.30 -6.19
N ASN A 67 4.98 -3.09 -7.04
CA ASN A 67 6.22 -2.41 -6.68
C ASN A 67 6.00 -1.00 -6.11
N TYR A 68 5.11 -0.22 -6.72
CA TYR A 68 4.80 1.11 -6.24
C TYR A 68 4.10 1.09 -4.87
N MET A 69 3.13 0.20 -4.68
CA MET A 69 2.39 0.07 -3.41
C MET A 69 3.33 -0.37 -2.29
N LEU A 70 4.25 -1.29 -2.58
CA LEU A 70 5.28 -1.73 -1.64
C LEU A 70 6.29 -0.61 -1.32
N ALA A 71 6.65 0.22 -2.31
CA ALA A 71 7.50 1.39 -2.08
C ALA A 71 6.81 2.42 -1.18
N GLN A 72 5.51 2.68 -1.37
CA GLN A 72 4.71 3.54 -0.50
C GLN A 72 4.60 2.96 0.92
N LEU A 73 4.38 1.66 1.05
CA LEU A 73 4.30 1.02 2.36
C LEU A 73 5.64 1.06 3.11
N ARG A 74 6.76 0.82 2.40
CA ARG A 74 8.11 1.01 2.98
C ARG A 74 8.32 2.43 3.45
N LEU A 75 8.03 3.41 2.58
CA LEU A 75 8.14 4.83 2.92
C LEU A 75 7.33 5.15 4.19
N ALA A 76 6.10 4.64 4.30
CA ALA A 76 5.27 4.84 5.47
C ALA A 76 5.89 4.25 6.73
N LEU A 77 6.38 3.01 6.67
CA LEU A 77 7.04 2.36 7.80
C LEU A 77 8.31 3.09 8.23
N ASP A 78 9.15 3.50 7.28
CA ASP A 78 10.37 4.27 7.54
C ASP A 78 10.05 5.61 8.21
N LYS A 79 9.04 6.34 7.70
CA LYS A 79 8.58 7.62 8.28
C LYS A 79 7.94 7.44 9.66
N ALA A 80 7.34 6.29 9.93
CA ALA A 80 6.82 5.95 11.26
C ALA A 80 7.94 5.55 12.24
N GLY A 81 9.17 5.27 11.76
CA GLY A 81 10.26 4.71 12.55
C GLY A 81 10.03 3.24 12.93
N SER A 82 9.28 2.51 12.11
CA SER A 82 8.90 1.13 12.35
C SER A 82 9.92 0.16 11.77
N PRO A 83 10.42 -0.85 12.54
CA PRO A 83 11.39 -1.82 12.07
C PRO A 83 10.75 -2.97 11.27
N LEU A 84 9.45 -2.90 10.96
CA LEU A 84 8.71 -3.96 10.30
C LEU A 84 9.21 -4.22 8.88
N ARG A 85 9.29 -5.50 8.48
CA ARG A 85 9.73 -5.93 7.15
C ARG A 85 8.57 -6.45 6.33
N LEU A 86 8.55 -6.11 5.04
CA LEU A 86 7.52 -6.56 4.11
C LEU A 86 7.87 -7.95 3.57
N VAL A 87 6.93 -8.90 3.68
CA VAL A 87 7.07 -10.28 3.24
C VAL A 87 5.85 -10.68 2.39
N PRO A 88 6.03 -11.22 1.18
CA PRO A 88 4.91 -11.73 0.41
C PRO A 88 4.37 -13.02 1.02
N THR A 89 3.08 -13.27 0.89
CA THR A 89 2.48 -14.57 1.26
C THR A 89 3.09 -15.71 0.45
N HIS A 90 3.12 -16.91 1.03
CA HIS A 90 3.67 -18.11 0.34
C HIS A 90 2.81 -18.51 -0.87
N THR A 91 1.49 -18.43 -0.73
CA THR A 91 0.53 -18.77 -1.79
C THR A 91 0.05 -17.51 -2.49
N SER A 92 -0.08 -17.59 -3.82
CA SER A 92 -0.73 -16.54 -4.60
C SER A 92 -2.25 -16.60 -4.42
N MET A 93 -2.90 -15.44 -4.57
CA MET A 93 -4.34 -15.32 -4.37
C MET A 93 -4.98 -14.21 -5.22
N GLU A 94 -6.27 -14.32 -5.45
CA GLU A 94 -7.09 -13.30 -6.07
C GLU A 94 -7.52 -12.23 -5.04
N GLN A 95 -7.94 -11.07 -5.53
CA GLN A 95 -8.20 -9.89 -4.69
C GLN A 95 -9.24 -10.14 -3.60
N GLU A 96 -10.39 -10.71 -3.93
CA GLU A 96 -11.45 -10.96 -2.94
C GLU A 96 -10.98 -11.94 -1.86
N ARG A 97 -10.22 -12.96 -2.24
CA ARG A 97 -9.63 -13.89 -1.28
C ARG A 97 -8.70 -13.17 -0.30
N ALA A 98 -7.86 -12.25 -0.81
CA ALA A 98 -6.97 -11.47 0.04
C ALA A 98 -7.75 -10.59 1.03
N LEU A 99 -8.83 -9.94 0.60
CA LEU A 99 -9.67 -9.10 1.46
C LEU A 99 -10.37 -9.92 2.55
N VAL A 100 -10.88 -11.11 2.20
CA VAL A 100 -11.52 -12.04 3.17
C VAL A 100 -10.49 -12.55 4.18
N ASP A 101 -9.31 -12.95 3.74
CA ASP A 101 -8.26 -13.44 4.64
C ASP A 101 -7.75 -12.33 5.57
N LEU A 102 -7.62 -11.09 5.07
CA LEU A 102 -7.29 -9.90 5.87
C LEU A 102 -8.35 -9.60 6.93
N GLN A 103 -9.64 -9.66 6.59
CA GLN A 103 -10.75 -9.45 7.51
C GLN A 103 -10.69 -10.41 8.71
N HIS A 104 -10.26 -11.65 8.47
CA HIS A 104 -10.17 -12.69 9.48
C HIS A 104 -8.78 -12.78 10.16
N ASP A 105 -7.85 -11.87 9.83
CA ASP A 105 -6.47 -11.86 10.33
C ASP A 105 -5.72 -13.18 10.01
N LYS A 106 -5.89 -13.68 8.78
CA LYS A 106 -5.32 -14.95 8.31
C LYS A 106 -4.11 -14.70 7.42
N HIS A 107 -2.90 -14.82 7.96
CA HIS A 107 -1.65 -14.79 7.21
C HIS A 107 -1.44 -13.56 6.31
N LEU A 108 -2.24 -12.51 6.49
CA LEU A 108 -2.19 -11.23 5.81
C LEU A 108 -2.31 -10.10 6.81
N ASP A 109 -1.48 -9.08 6.66
CA ASP A 109 -1.48 -7.90 7.52
C ASP A 109 -1.95 -6.66 6.76
N VAL A 110 -1.74 -6.60 5.44
CA VAL A 110 -2.09 -5.47 4.61
C VAL A 110 -2.50 -5.91 3.22
N VAL A 111 -3.51 -5.24 2.66
CA VAL A 111 -3.93 -5.35 1.25
C VAL A 111 -4.13 -3.93 0.72
N TRP A 112 -3.80 -3.67 -0.54
CA TRP A 112 -4.17 -2.44 -1.21
C TRP A 112 -5.28 -2.71 -2.23
N SER A 113 -6.27 -1.86 -2.21
CA SER A 113 -7.44 -2.00 -3.08
C SER A 113 -8.19 -0.68 -3.25
N MET A 114 -8.99 -0.60 -4.31
CA MET A 114 -9.96 0.48 -4.47
C MET A 114 -10.95 0.45 -3.30
N THR A 115 -11.27 1.62 -2.74
CA THR A 115 -12.22 1.72 -1.65
C THR A 115 -13.66 1.53 -2.12
N SER A 116 -14.50 1.03 -1.21
CA SER A 116 -15.96 1.00 -1.31
C SER A 116 -16.57 1.00 0.09
N HIS A 117 -17.87 1.33 0.19
CA HIS A 117 -18.60 1.24 1.46
C HIS A 117 -18.43 -0.15 2.10
N GLU A 118 -18.67 -1.21 1.34
CA GLU A 118 -18.56 -2.59 1.81
C GLU A 118 -17.16 -2.92 2.36
N ARG A 119 -16.11 -2.48 1.68
CA ARG A 119 -14.72 -2.74 2.12
C ARG A 119 -14.38 -1.99 3.39
N GLU A 120 -14.82 -0.74 3.52
CA GLU A 120 -14.60 0.07 4.72
C GLU A 120 -15.44 -0.36 5.92
N GLU A 121 -16.57 -1.07 5.72
CA GLU A 121 -17.33 -1.72 6.80
C GLU A 121 -16.61 -2.94 7.36
N ARG A 122 -15.86 -3.65 6.53
CA ARG A 122 -15.20 -4.92 6.87
C ARG A 122 -13.75 -4.74 7.33
N LEU A 123 -13.06 -3.69 6.88
CA LEU A 123 -11.63 -3.49 7.01
C LEU A 123 -11.31 -2.05 7.45
N LEU A 124 -10.11 -1.86 8.01
CA LEU A 124 -9.61 -0.53 8.38
C LEU A 124 -8.83 0.10 7.22
N PRO A 125 -9.33 1.16 6.57
CA PRO A 125 -8.60 1.89 5.55
C PRO A 125 -7.63 2.91 6.15
N VAL A 126 -6.45 3.06 5.56
CA VAL A 126 -5.65 4.27 5.68
C VAL A 126 -6.06 5.22 4.55
N ARG A 127 -6.89 6.23 4.86
CA ARG A 127 -7.55 7.11 3.88
C ARG A 127 -6.60 8.15 3.29
N ILE A 128 -5.50 7.68 2.70
CA ILE A 128 -4.58 8.47 1.87
C ILE A 128 -4.53 7.76 0.52
N PRO A 129 -5.09 8.35 -0.56
CA PRO A 129 -5.09 7.75 -1.89
C PRO A 129 -3.66 7.52 -2.38
N LEU A 130 -3.25 6.26 -2.50
CA LEU A 130 -1.88 5.87 -2.80
C LEU A 130 -1.39 6.40 -4.15
N ASP A 131 -2.30 6.49 -5.10
CA ASP A 131 -2.09 6.88 -6.50
C ASP A 131 -2.70 8.25 -6.85
N LYS A 132 -3.06 9.03 -5.84
CA LYS A 132 -3.69 10.34 -5.99
C LYS A 132 -4.95 10.31 -6.87
N GLY A 133 -5.70 9.20 -6.83
CA GLY A 133 -6.94 9.01 -7.60
C GLY A 133 -6.74 8.70 -9.08
N LEU A 134 -5.50 8.50 -9.55
CA LEU A 134 -5.22 8.16 -10.95
C LEU A 134 -5.85 6.82 -11.36
N PHE A 135 -6.10 5.93 -10.42
CA PHE A 135 -6.75 4.66 -10.70
C PHE A 135 -8.16 4.84 -11.28
N GLY A 136 -8.83 5.94 -11.01
CA GLY A 136 -10.14 6.29 -11.57
C GLY A 136 -10.11 6.79 -13.02
N TRP A 137 -8.94 7.05 -13.59
CA TRP A 137 -8.79 7.44 -14.99
C TRP A 137 -8.59 6.19 -15.84
N ARG A 138 -9.53 5.90 -16.75
CA ARG A 138 -9.60 4.65 -17.49
C ARG A 138 -9.49 4.87 -18.99
N VAL A 139 -8.53 4.19 -19.62
CA VAL A 139 -8.40 4.05 -21.07
C VAL A 139 -8.95 2.69 -21.46
N ALA A 140 -9.73 2.62 -22.54
CA ALA A 140 -10.22 1.36 -23.05
C ALA A 140 -9.11 0.59 -23.78
N LEU A 141 -8.97 -0.72 -23.50
CA LEU A 141 -8.31 -1.63 -24.42
C LEU A 141 -9.31 -2.07 -25.48
N LEU A 142 -8.86 -2.08 -26.74
CA LEU A 142 -9.64 -2.49 -27.90
C LEU A 142 -8.86 -3.52 -28.72
N PRO A 143 -9.53 -4.42 -29.45
CA PRO A 143 -8.88 -5.15 -30.54
C PRO A 143 -8.29 -4.17 -31.56
N ARG A 144 -7.06 -4.43 -32.03
CA ARG A 144 -6.33 -3.53 -32.95
C ARG A 144 -7.13 -3.18 -34.20
N GLU A 145 -7.86 -4.14 -34.75
CA GLU A 145 -8.72 -3.96 -35.94
C GLU A 145 -9.96 -3.11 -35.64
N ARG A 146 -10.24 -2.78 -34.37
CA ARG A 146 -11.37 -1.96 -33.94
C ARG A 146 -10.91 -0.68 -33.23
N VAL A 147 -9.72 -0.16 -33.53
CA VAL A 147 -9.14 1.02 -32.89
C VAL A 147 -10.05 2.26 -32.94
N ASP A 148 -10.85 2.38 -33.99
CA ASP A 148 -11.80 3.49 -34.18
C ASP A 148 -13.20 3.22 -33.58
N LEU A 149 -13.38 2.15 -32.81
CA LEU A 149 -14.67 1.75 -32.25
C LEU A 149 -15.36 2.88 -31.48
N LEU A 150 -14.63 3.60 -30.66
CA LEU A 150 -15.17 4.66 -29.78
C LEU A 150 -14.98 6.07 -30.38
N LYS A 151 -14.57 6.18 -31.63
CA LYS A 151 -14.26 7.47 -32.30
C LYS A 151 -15.40 8.50 -32.25
N HIS A 152 -16.63 8.05 -32.27
CA HIS A 152 -17.81 8.92 -32.29
C HIS A 152 -18.48 9.06 -30.93
N VAL A 153 -17.97 8.41 -29.90
CA VAL A 153 -18.47 8.52 -28.52
C VAL A 153 -18.11 9.90 -27.95
N ARG A 154 -19.14 10.65 -27.53
CA ARG A 154 -18.99 11.99 -26.92
C ARG A 154 -19.66 12.08 -25.56
N THR A 155 -20.64 11.23 -25.32
CA THR A 155 -21.47 11.24 -24.12
C THR A 155 -21.55 9.86 -23.50
N LEU A 156 -22.06 9.80 -22.28
CA LEU A 156 -22.35 8.54 -21.60
C LEU A 156 -23.41 7.73 -22.36
N ASP A 157 -24.38 8.39 -22.98
CA ASP A 157 -25.44 7.73 -23.77
C ASP A 157 -24.86 7.04 -25.02
N ASP A 158 -23.89 7.66 -25.67
CA ASP A 158 -23.18 7.02 -26.79
C ASP A 158 -22.42 5.77 -26.33
N LEU A 159 -21.80 5.85 -25.15
CA LEU A 159 -21.02 4.74 -24.60
C LEU A 159 -21.89 3.55 -24.19
N ARG A 160 -23.17 3.76 -23.81
CA ARG A 160 -24.11 2.69 -23.47
C ARG A 160 -24.41 1.72 -24.61
N GLN A 161 -24.05 2.07 -25.84
CA GLN A 161 -24.19 1.18 -27.01
C GLN A 161 -23.11 0.09 -27.03
N PHE A 162 -22.07 0.21 -26.23
CA PHE A 162 -20.94 -0.70 -26.18
C PHE A 162 -20.87 -1.43 -24.85
N THR A 163 -20.45 -2.68 -24.88
CA THR A 163 -20.34 -3.55 -23.70
C THR A 163 -18.92 -3.51 -23.16
N ALA A 164 -18.77 -3.19 -21.88
CA ALA A 164 -17.50 -3.25 -21.16
C ALA A 164 -17.20 -4.67 -20.66
N GLY A 165 -15.91 -5.02 -20.56
CA GLY A 165 -15.46 -6.19 -19.79
C GLY A 165 -14.90 -5.76 -18.44
N GLN A 166 -15.19 -6.51 -17.35
CA GLN A 166 -14.67 -6.22 -16.02
C GLN A 166 -14.48 -7.47 -15.14
N GLY A 167 -13.68 -7.37 -14.07
CA GLY A 167 -13.64 -8.38 -13.01
C GLY A 167 -14.94 -8.38 -12.22
N HIS A 168 -15.48 -9.56 -11.91
CA HIS A 168 -16.79 -9.68 -11.27
C HIS A 168 -16.84 -9.03 -9.87
N ASP A 169 -15.72 -9.03 -9.15
CA ASP A 169 -15.54 -8.51 -7.79
C ASP A 169 -14.90 -7.11 -7.74
N TRP A 170 -14.66 -6.50 -8.92
CA TRP A 170 -14.09 -5.18 -8.97
C TRP A 170 -15.16 -4.10 -8.73
N PRO A 171 -14.87 -3.08 -7.90
CA PRO A 171 -15.79 -1.95 -7.71
C PRO A 171 -16.19 -1.26 -9.01
N ASP A 172 -15.28 -1.25 -10.00
CA ASP A 172 -15.52 -0.74 -11.35
C ASP A 172 -16.77 -1.32 -12.00
N THR A 173 -17.03 -2.60 -11.79
CA THR A 173 -18.22 -3.29 -12.32
C THR A 173 -19.49 -2.61 -11.86
N ALA A 174 -19.62 -2.40 -10.54
CA ALA A 174 -20.79 -1.75 -9.98
C ALA A 174 -20.88 -0.25 -10.38
N ILE A 175 -19.74 0.44 -10.50
CA ILE A 175 -19.72 1.84 -10.97
C ILE A 175 -20.26 1.93 -12.38
N LEU A 176 -19.76 1.12 -13.32
CA LEU A 176 -20.20 1.13 -14.72
C LEU A 176 -21.67 0.74 -14.84
N GLN A 177 -22.09 -0.33 -14.14
CA GLN A 177 -23.49 -0.79 -14.14
C GLN A 177 -24.45 0.26 -13.56
N SER A 178 -24.05 1.00 -12.51
CA SER A 178 -24.86 2.07 -11.92
C SER A 178 -25.14 3.20 -12.90
N GLN A 179 -24.30 3.38 -13.93
CA GLN A 179 -24.47 4.35 -15.00
C GLN A 179 -25.23 3.78 -16.21
N GLY A 180 -25.77 2.57 -16.11
CA GLY A 180 -26.49 1.91 -17.20
C GLY A 180 -25.59 1.39 -18.32
N LEU A 181 -24.29 1.26 -18.09
CA LEU A 181 -23.37 0.66 -19.05
C LEU A 181 -23.51 -0.88 -19.04
N PRO A 182 -23.62 -1.55 -20.19
CA PRO A 182 -23.59 -3.01 -20.24
C PRO A 182 -22.21 -3.52 -19.84
N VAL A 183 -22.16 -4.53 -18.94
CA VAL A 183 -20.91 -5.11 -18.45
C VAL A 183 -20.94 -6.63 -18.52
N VAL A 184 -19.95 -7.22 -19.15
CA VAL A 184 -19.64 -8.65 -19.11
C VAL A 184 -18.53 -8.87 -18.10
N VAL A 185 -18.70 -9.82 -17.19
CA VAL A 185 -17.76 -10.08 -16.10
C VAL A 185 -17.02 -11.40 -16.23
N SER A 186 -15.83 -11.46 -15.64
CA SER A 186 -15.05 -12.68 -15.45
C SER A 186 -14.45 -12.72 -14.05
N SER A 187 -14.37 -13.91 -13.46
CA SER A 187 -13.65 -14.14 -12.19
C SER A 187 -12.14 -14.28 -12.37
N ASN A 188 -11.67 -14.38 -13.62
CA ASN A 188 -10.26 -14.55 -13.93
C ASN A 188 -9.77 -13.40 -14.82
N TYR A 189 -8.78 -12.68 -14.33
CA TYR A 189 -8.19 -11.52 -15.00
C TYR A 189 -7.64 -11.85 -16.38
N ALA A 190 -6.87 -12.94 -16.51
CA ALA A 190 -6.29 -13.33 -17.81
C ALA A 190 -7.34 -13.65 -18.86
N SER A 191 -8.48 -14.20 -18.46
CA SER A 191 -9.59 -14.51 -19.35
C SER A 191 -10.20 -13.28 -19.99
N LEU A 192 -10.18 -12.12 -19.34
CA LEU A 192 -10.74 -10.87 -19.89
C LEU A 192 -10.05 -10.45 -21.18
N PHE A 193 -8.73 -10.62 -21.30
CA PHE A 193 -7.99 -10.33 -22.54
C PHE A 193 -8.43 -11.23 -23.68
N HIS A 194 -8.57 -12.53 -23.43
CA HIS A 194 -9.05 -13.49 -24.44
C HIS A 194 -10.52 -13.25 -24.84
N MET A 195 -11.36 -12.87 -23.87
CA MET A 195 -12.76 -12.53 -24.11
C MET A 195 -12.90 -11.28 -24.98
N LEU A 196 -12.07 -10.25 -24.76
CA LEU A 196 -12.00 -9.06 -25.59
C LEU A 196 -11.58 -9.40 -27.03
N GLN A 197 -10.51 -10.18 -27.20
CA GLN A 197 -10.05 -10.66 -28.51
C GLN A 197 -11.11 -11.51 -29.24
N ALA A 198 -11.86 -12.31 -28.49
CA ALA A 198 -12.99 -13.10 -28.99
C ALA A 198 -14.28 -12.29 -29.17
N ARG A 199 -14.26 -10.96 -28.98
CA ARG A 199 -15.39 -10.04 -29.10
C ARG A 199 -16.60 -10.41 -28.27
N ARG A 200 -16.37 -10.96 -27.08
CA ARG A 200 -17.44 -11.25 -26.11
C ARG A 200 -17.94 -9.99 -25.39
N PHE A 201 -17.18 -8.91 -25.47
CA PHE A 201 -17.50 -7.55 -25.12
C PHE A 201 -16.68 -6.60 -26.01
N ASP A 202 -17.00 -5.31 -26.02
CA ASP A 202 -16.49 -4.36 -26.98
C ASP A 202 -15.20 -3.67 -26.54
N TYR A 203 -15.08 -3.32 -25.26
CA TYR A 203 -13.94 -2.60 -24.72
C TYR A 203 -13.63 -3.02 -23.27
N PHE A 204 -12.37 -2.92 -22.89
CA PHE A 204 -11.90 -3.27 -21.54
C PHE A 204 -11.29 -2.02 -20.89
N PRO A 205 -12.02 -1.31 -20.00
CA PRO A 205 -11.50 -0.12 -19.33
C PRO A 205 -10.40 -0.51 -18.36
N ARG A 206 -9.20 0.04 -18.56
CA ARG A 206 -8.04 -0.18 -17.69
C ARG A 206 -7.52 1.13 -17.14
N SER A 207 -6.95 1.11 -15.94
CA SER A 207 -6.34 2.31 -15.38
C SER A 207 -5.19 2.79 -16.27
N VAL A 208 -5.06 4.11 -16.37
CA VAL A 208 -3.91 4.75 -17.01
C VAL A 208 -2.58 4.31 -16.39
N LEU A 209 -2.61 3.82 -15.16
CA LEU A 209 -1.44 3.29 -14.45
C LEU A 209 -1.10 1.85 -14.84
N GLU A 210 -2.06 1.11 -15.38
CA GLU A 210 -1.93 -0.31 -15.70
C GLU A 210 -1.70 -0.54 -17.18
N ILE A 211 -2.34 0.25 -18.03
CA ILE A 211 -2.45 0.01 -19.47
C ILE A 211 -1.08 -0.10 -20.18
N GLY A 212 -0.09 0.69 -19.75
CA GLY A 212 1.25 0.65 -20.35
C GLY A 212 1.95 -0.69 -20.16
N THR A 213 1.89 -1.26 -18.96
CA THR A 213 2.45 -2.57 -18.65
C THR A 213 1.63 -3.69 -19.27
N GLU A 214 0.30 -3.55 -19.27
CA GLU A 214 -0.60 -4.54 -19.86
C GLU A 214 -0.41 -4.70 -21.36
N LEU A 215 -0.18 -3.61 -22.09
CA LEU A 215 0.11 -3.66 -23.54
C LEU A 215 1.45 -4.33 -23.87
N GLN A 216 2.39 -4.42 -22.93
CA GLN A 216 3.63 -5.16 -23.08
C GLN A 216 3.45 -6.68 -22.83
N ASN A 217 2.32 -7.07 -22.23
CA ASN A 217 2.05 -8.47 -21.94
C ASN A 217 1.70 -9.24 -23.23
N PRO A 218 2.22 -10.47 -23.42
CA PRO A 218 1.87 -11.33 -24.57
C PRO A 218 0.35 -11.52 -24.77
N ARG A 219 -0.44 -11.48 -23.72
CA ARG A 219 -1.91 -11.57 -23.78
C ARG A 219 -2.56 -10.40 -24.51
N ALA A 220 -1.89 -9.25 -24.59
CA ALA A 220 -2.40 -8.04 -25.23
C ALA A 220 -1.83 -7.79 -26.65
N GLN A 221 -1.14 -8.74 -27.26
CA GLN A 221 -0.46 -8.53 -28.55
C GLN A 221 -1.37 -8.01 -29.68
N GLN A 222 -2.66 -8.37 -29.65
CA GLN A 222 -3.67 -7.93 -30.63
C GLN A 222 -4.52 -6.77 -30.12
N LEU A 223 -4.15 -6.17 -28.99
CA LEU A 223 -4.88 -5.08 -28.37
C LEU A 223 -4.14 -3.75 -28.52
N VAL A 224 -4.89 -2.69 -28.42
CA VAL A 224 -4.39 -1.30 -28.42
C VAL A 224 -5.15 -0.47 -27.40
N ALA A 225 -4.53 0.61 -26.93
CA ALA A 225 -5.22 1.64 -26.16
C ALA A 225 -6.11 2.47 -27.07
N ASP A 226 -7.35 2.72 -26.66
CA ASP A 226 -8.26 3.63 -27.37
C ASP A 226 -7.70 5.05 -27.39
N PRO A 227 -7.61 5.69 -28.57
CA PRO A 227 -7.11 7.06 -28.68
C PRO A 227 -8.21 8.13 -28.49
N HIS A 228 -9.49 7.76 -28.36
CA HIS A 228 -10.61 8.68 -28.47
C HIS A 228 -11.30 9.01 -27.15
N VAL A 229 -11.39 8.07 -26.22
CA VAL A 229 -12.18 8.20 -24.99
C VAL A 229 -11.32 7.98 -23.75
N LEU A 230 -11.59 8.75 -22.70
CA LEU A 230 -11.05 8.58 -21.37
C LEU A 230 -12.22 8.62 -20.38
N LEU A 231 -12.44 7.53 -19.65
CA LEU A 231 -13.44 7.50 -18.59
C LEU A 231 -12.81 8.01 -17.30
N HIS A 232 -13.57 8.78 -16.54
CA HIS A 232 -13.14 9.22 -15.21
C HIS A 232 -14.25 9.03 -14.19
N TYR A 233 -13.93 8.41 -13.06
CA TYR A 233 -14.75 8.37 -11.86
C TYR A 233 -13.89 8.55 -10.63
N PRO A 234 -14.31 9.40 -9.66
CA PRO A 234 -13.53 9.58 -8.43
C PRO A 234 -13.39 8.24 -7.72
N THR A 235 -12.16 7.85 -7.41
CA THR A 235 -11.87 6.66 -6.63
C THR A 235 -10.58 6.80 -5.86
N ALA A 236 -10.42 6.04 -4.80
CA ALA A 236 -9.21 6.01 -4.02
C ALA A 236 -8.72 4.57 -3.84
N LEU A 237 -7.44 4.37 -4.05
CA LEU A 237 -6.73 3.15 -3.72
C LEU A 237 -6.11 3.33 -2.34
N TYR A 238 -6.47 2.49 -1.39
CA TYR A 238 -5.99 2.56 0.00
C TYR A 238 -5.24 1.31 0.41
N PHE A 239 -4.40 1.45 1.43
CA PHE A 239 -4.02 0.33 2.26
C PHE A 239 -5.18 0.00 3.20
N PHE A 240 -5.52 -1.29 3.26
CA PHE A 240 -6.49 -1.87 4.18
C PHE A 240 -5.79 -2.79 5.16
N PHE A 241 -6.30 -2.79 6.40
CA PHE A 241 -5.82 -3.62 7.50
C PHE A 241 -6.98 -4.37 8.15
N SER A 242 -6.66 -5.45 8.85
CA SER A 242 -7.64 -6.16 9.68
C SER A 242 -8.18 -5.25 10.79
N PRO A 243 -9.50 -5.26 11.09
CA PRO A 243 -10.04 -4.60 12.27
C PRO A 243 -9.42 -5.05 13.59
N ARG A 244 -8.74 -6.20 13.58
CA ARG A 244 -8.03 -6.76 14.73
C ARG A 244 -6.61 -6.23 14.91
N ARG A 245 -6.13 -5.43 13.95
CA ARG A 245 -4.75 -4.88 13.93
C ARG A 245 -4.76 -3.35 13.78
N PRO A 246 -5.51 -2.61 14.64
CA PRO A 246 -5.63 -1.16 14.52
C PRO A 246 -4.30 -0.42 14.72
N GLU A 247 -3.37 -0.98 15.52
CA GLU A 247 -2.06 -0.37 15.78
C GLU A 247 -1.19 -0.36 14.51
N LEU A 248 -1.31 -1.39 13.67
CA LEU A 248 -0.58 -1.47 12.41
C LEU A 248 -1.13 -0.44 11.41
N ALA A 249 -2.47 -0.34 11.31
CA ALA A 249 -3.12 0.66 10.49
C ALA A 249 -2.71 2.08 10.89
N GLU A 250 -2.67 2.34 12.20
CA GLU A 250 -2.27 3.64 12.75
C GLU A 250 -0.80 3.95 12.49
N THR A 251 0.09 2.97 12.64
CA THR A 251 1.53 3.10 12.33
C THR A 251 1.71 3.52 10.87
N VAL A 252 1.04 2.84 9.93
CA VAL A 252 1.12 3.18 8.51
C VAL A 252 0.47 4.53 8.23
N ARG A 253 -0.67 4.86 8.87
CA ARG A 253 -1.32 6.17 8.73
C ARG A 253 -0.38 7.31 9.14
N ILE A 254 0.27 7.20 10.31
CA ILE A 254 1.22 8.21 10.79
C ILE A 254 2.37 8.39 9.79
N GLY A 255 2.92 7.28 9.30
CA GLY A 255 4.01 7.34 8.33
C GLY A 255 3.60 7.97 7.00
N MET A 256 2.41 7.64 6.49
CA MET A 256 1.87 8.25 5.27
C MET A 256 1.62 9.75 5.45
N GLU A 257 1.05 10.19 6.58
CA GLU A 257 0.84 11.63 6.84
C GLU A 257 2.17 12.39 6.90
N ARG A 258 3.21 11.80 7.51
CA ARG A 258 4.56 12.39 7.52
C ARG A 258 5.15 12.47 6.12
N ALA A 259 4.96 11.43 5.29
CA ALA A 259 5.42 11.41 3.91
C ALA A 259 4.69 12.45 3.03
N VAL A 260 3.41 12.69 3.29
CA VAL A 260 2.64 13.78 2.64
C VAL A 260 3.18 15.14 3.08
N ALA A 261 3.38 15.32 4.38
CA ALA A 261 3.81 16.59 4.96
C ALA A 261 5.22 17.02 4.51
N ASP A 262 6.17 16.07 4.35
CA ASP A 262 7.55 16.38 3.94
C ASP A 262 7.77 16.29 2.41
N GLY A 263 6.73 15.96 1.64
CA GLY A 263 6.77 15.88 0.18
C GLY A 263 7.36 14.59 -0.39
N SER A 264 7.81 13.64 0.43
CA SER A 264 8.38 12.37 -0.06
C SER A 264 7.33 11.47 -0.72
N PHE A 265 6.06 11.55 -0.31
CA PHE A 265 4.94 10.92 -0.99
C PHE A 265 4.79 11.43 -2.44
N GLU A 266 4.79 12.75 -2.62
CA GLU A 266 4.69 13.39 -3.94
C GLU A 266 5.90 13.08 -4.82
N GLN A 267 7.09 13.03 -4.24
CA GLN A 267 8.31 12.68 -4.96
C GLN A 267 8.25 11.25 -5.49
N LEU A 268 7.85 10.29 -4.66
CA LEU A 268 7.71 8.88 -5.05
C LEU A 268 6.64 8.71 -6.12
N PHE A 269 5.50 9.40 -5.98
CA PHE A 269 4.43 9.43 -6.97
C PHE A 269 4.92 9.93 -8.34
N LYS A 270 5.60 11.08 -8.38
CA LYS A 270 6.15 11.65 -9.63
C LYS A 270 7.19 10.74 -10.28
N GLN A 271 8.08 10.16 -9.49
CA GLN A 271 9.09 9.22 -10.01
C GLN A 271 8.45 8.01 -10.68
N GLN A 272 7.42 7.45 -10.04
CA GLN A 272 6.74 6.24 -10.55
C GLN A 272 5.91 6.52 -11.80
N PHE A 273 5.15 7.61 -11.82
CA PHE A 273 4.12 7.83 -12.83
C PHE A 273 4.44 8.87 -13.90
N ALA A 274 5.67 9.44 -13.90
CA ALA A 274 6.08 10.45 -14.88
C ALA A 274 5.76 10.05 -16.32
N HIS A 275 6.08 8.81 -16.71
CA HIS A 275 5.85 8.29 -18.06
C HIS A 275 4.35 8.15 -18.37
N SER A 276 3.59 7.54 -17.46
CA SER A 276 2.13 7.37 -17.61
C SER A 276 1.40 8.71 -17.70
N LEU A 277 1.84 9.69 -16.90
CA LEU A 277 1.28 11.04 -16.91
C LEU A 277 1.59 11.79 -18.22
N ALA A 278 2.77 11.63 -18.81
CA ALA A 278 3.11 12.21 -20.10
C ALA A 278 2.15 11.68 -21.20
N HIS A 279 1.89 10.37 -21.24
CA HIS A 279 0.96 9.78 -22.22
C HIS A 279 -0.50 10.23 -22.07
N LEU A 280 -0.92 10.65 -20.88
CA LEU A 280 -2.25 11.25 -20.69
C LEU A 280 -2.36 12.65 -21.33
N GLN A 281 -1.24 13.35 -21.47
CA GLN A 281 -1.20 14.69 -22.04
C GLN A 281 -1.22 14.69 -23.58
N ASP A 282 -0.64 13.66 -24.19
CA ASP A 282 -0.39 13.58 -25.64
C ASP A 282 -1.64 13.28 -26.48
N ALA A 283 -2.73 12.84 -25.87
CA ALA A 283 -3.95 12.47 -26.58
C ALA A 283 -5.12 13.39 -26.23
N GLU A 284 -5.70 14.02 -27.25
CA GLU A 284 -6.98 14.74 -27.14
C GLU A 284 -8.15 13.75 -27.01
N ARG A 285 -8.25 13.10 -25.83
CA ARG A 285 -9.37 12.19 -25.56
C ARG A 285 -10.59 12.94 -25.05
N GLN A 286 -11.77 12.50 -25.50
CA GLN A 286 -13.04 12.91 -24.89
C GLN A 286 -13.13 12.32 -23.49
N VAL A 287 -13.19 13.18 -22.46
CA VAL A 287 -13.40 12.73 -21.08
C VAL A 287 -14.89 12.51 -20.85
N ILE A 288 -15.25 11.32 -20.37
CA ILE A 288 -16.60 10.95 -19.92
C ILE A 288 -16.56 10.76 -18.41
N GLU A 289 -17.15 11.70 -17.70
CA GLU A 289 -17.26 11.69 -16.24
C GLU A 289 -18.38 10.74 -15.79
N LEU A 290 -18.08 9.87 -14.86
CA LEU A 290 -19.02 8.94 -14.26
C LEU A 290 -19.10 9.18 -12.75
N PRO A 291 -20.28 9.37 -12.17
CA PRO A 291 -20.46 9.32 -10.71
C PRO A 291 -20.03 7.97 -10.15
N ASN A 292 -19.39 8.01 -8.98
CA ASN A 292 -19.05 6.78 -8.24
C ASN A 292 -19.95 6.65 -7.00
N PRO A 293 -21.03 5.86 -7.05
CA PRO A 293 -21.95 5.67 -5.93
C PRO A 293 -21.34 4.84 -4.79
N LEU A 294 -20.21 4.16 -5.02
CA LEU A 294 -19.52 3.34 -4.03
C LEU A 294 -18.51 4.12 -3.20
N LEU A 295 -18.26 5.39 -3.56
CA LEU A 295 -17.25 6.19 -2.88
C LEU A 295 -17.73 6.57 -1.47
N PRO A 296 -17.05 6.12 -0.40
CA PRO A 296 -17.43 6.46 0.95
C PRO A 296 -17.37 7.97 1.20
N SER A 297 -18.33 8.49 1.97
CA SER A 297 -18.38 9.91 2.35
C SER A 297 -17.16 10.38 3.14
N ALA A 298 -16.47 9.45 3.82
CA ALA A 298 -15.24 9.70 4.55
C ALA A 298 -14.00 9.84 3.64
N THR A 299 -14.13 9.64 2.31
CA THR A 299 -13.05 9.86 1.36
C THR A 299 -12.60 11.31 1.39
N PRO A 300 -11.29 11.60 1.56
CA PRO A 300 -10.80 12.96 1.84
C PRO A 300 -10.71 13.83 0.57
N LEU A 301 -11.83 14.03 -0.13
CA LEU A 301 -11.90 14.80 -1.38
C LEU A 301 -11.49 16.28 -1.20
N GLN A 302 -11.60 16.81 0.03
CA GLN A 302 -11.24 18.19 0.34
C GLN A 302 -9.73 18.40 0.49
N ARG A 303 -8.95 17.32 0.69
CA ARG A 303 -7.49 17.36 0.81
C ARG A 303 -6.83 17.34 -0.57
N ARG A 304 -6.79 18.51 -1.22
CA ARG A 304 -6.34 18.66 -2.61
C ARG A 304 -4.94 18.10 -2.88
N GLU A 305 -4.06 18.13 -1.90
CA GLU A 305 -2.70 17.57 -1.99
C GLU A 305 -2.67 16.06 -2.21
N LEU A 306 -3.77 15.37 -1.85
CA LEU A 306 -3.91 13.92 -2.01
C LEU A 306 -4.47 13.51 -3.39
N TRP A 307 -4.84 14.44 -4.24
CA TRP A 307 -5.50 14.15 -5.51
C TRP A 307 -4.71 14.70 -6.68
N PHE A 308 -4.65 13.90 -7.73
CA PHE A 308 -4.10 14.33 -9.00
C PHE A 308 -5.08 15.33 -9.67
N SER A 309 -4.52 16.41 -10.22
CA SER A 309 -5.28 17.34 -11.04
C SER A 309 -4.63 17.47 -12.42
N PRO A 310 -5.35 17.23 -13.51
CA PRO A 310 -4.83 17.44 -14.87
C PRO A 310 -4.29 18.85 -15.11
N THR A 311 -4.82 19.84 -14.40
CA THR A 311 -4.33 21.24 -14.46
C THR A 311 -2.91 21.38 -13.91
N GLN A 312 -2.48 20.54 -12.97
CA GLN A 312 -1.12 20.55 -12.43
C GLN A 312 -0.10 20.08 -13.49
N LEU A 313 -0.48 19.21 -14.42
CA LEU A 313 0.39 18.79 -15.51
C LEU A 313 0.73 19.94 -16.46
N ARG A 314 -0.23 20.82 -16.75
CA ARG A 314 -0.01 22.00 -17.64
C ARG A 314 0.90 23.05 -17.00
N GLN A 315 0.91 23.15 -15.68
CA GLN A 315 1.72 24.13 -14.95
C GLN A 315 3.20 23.69 -14.83
N THR A 316 3.47 22.39 -14.85
CA THR A 316 4.85 21.89 -14.75
C THR A 316 5.67 22.10 -16.03
N GLN A 317 5.01 22.34 -17.17
CA GLN A 317 5.65 22.63 -18.47
C GLN A 317 5.97 24.13 -18.69
N VAL A 318 5.43 25.01 -17.87
CA VAL A 318 5.60 26.49 -18.01
C VAL A 318 6.70 27.06 -17.10
N ALA A 319 7.43 26.23 -16.34
CA ALA A 319 8.60 26.70 -15.61
C ALA A 319 9.71 27.02 -16.63
N PRO A 320 10.13 28.31 -16.80
CA PRO A 320 11.16 28.67 -17.76
C PRO A 320 12.50 28.06 -17.37
N LYS A 321 13.28 27.70 -18.41
CA LYS A 321 14.69 27.28 -18.30
C LYS A 321 15.55 28.39 -17.72
#